data_0204c58fdab8f6b50a3b4a96527783e0
#
_entry.id   0204c58fdab8f6b50a3b4a96527783e0
#
_cell.length_a   1.000
_cell.length_b   1.000
_cell.length_c   1.000
_cell.angle_alpha   90.00
_cell.angle_beta   90.00
_cell.angle_gamma   90.00
#
_symmetry.space_group_name_H-M   'P 1'
#
loop_
_entity.id
_entity.type
_entity.pdbx_description
1 polymer ?
#
loop_
_entity_poly.entity_id
_entity_poly.type
_entity_poly.pdbx_seq_one_letter_code
_entity_poly.pdbx_strand_id
1 'polypeptide(L)'
;MIRQIRGKVLSIGPTSAVVEVAGFGIEVRMSAPETLSVGSEACLATHLAIKQDGLELYGFPEVADRDFFELILTVSGVGPKTAQNVLRRAPREALEGAIGKRDLNYLTKVVGLGKKSAEKMLVELADKVGSRSHDDADGEVFDTLVALGYTEREARKAIQNIPESAQGKDVRLKAALSAGN
;
A
#
# COMPACT_ATOMS: atom_id res chain seq x y z
N MET A 1 -5.90 12.77 12.95
CA MET A 1 -6.11 11.80 11.87
C MET A 1 -5.92 10.39 12.42
N ILE A 2 -6.82 9.45 12.15
CA ILE A 2 -6.73 8.07 12.66
C ILE A 2 -5.91 7.27 11.65
N ARG A 3 -4.70 6.83 12.04
CA ARG A 3 -3.75 6.12 11.14
C ARG A 3 -3.72 4.62 11.35
N GLN A 4 -4.20 4.18 12.52
CA GLN A 4 -4.26 2.77 12.88
C GLN A 4 -5.33 2.58 13.96
N ILE A 5 -5.99 1.44 13.93
CA ILE A 5 -6.83 0.96 15.01
C ILE A 5 -6.45 -0.47 15.37
N ARG A 6 -6.63 -0.83 16.64
CA ARG A 6 -6.50 -2.19 17.14
C ARG A 6 -7.65 -2.51 18.05
N GLY A 7 -8.24 -3.68 17.88
CA GLY A 7 -9.32 -4.14 18.73
C GLY A 7 -9.98 -5.40 18.25
N LYS A 8 -11.03 -5.82 18.95
CA LYS A 8 -11.76 -7.05 18.68
C LYS A 8 -12.76 -6.85 17.55
N VAL A 9 -12.80 -7.76 16.59
CA VAL A 9 -13.79 -7.77 15.51
C VAL A 9 -15.16 -8.18 16.06
N LEU A 10 -16.13 -7.27 16.01
CA LEU A 10 -17.48 -7.51 16.49
C LEU A 10 -18.37 -8.11 15.41
N SER A 11 -18.26 -7.63 14.17
CA SER A 11 -19.03 -8.11 13.04
C SER A 11 -18.31 -7.89 11.71
N ILE A 12 -18.68 -8.66 10.69
CA ILE A 12 -18.14 -8.60 9.34
C ILE A 12 -19.33 -8.47 8.37
N GLY A 13 -19.29 -7.41 7.55
CA GLY A 13 -20.22 -7.18 6.44
C GLY A 13 -19.56 -7.42 5.09
N PRO A 14 -20.29 -7.21 3.99
CA PRO A 14 -19.76 -7.48 2.64
C PRO A 14 -18.65 -6.50 2.19
N THR A 15 -18.56 -5.32 2.80
CA THR A 15 -17.60 -4.27 2.45
C THR A 15 -17.01 -3.54 3.66
N SER A 16 -17.33 -4.00 4.87
CA SER A 16 -16.86 -3.39 6.11
C SER A 16 -16.81 -4.41 7.24
N ALA A 17 -16.08 -4.09 8.28
CA ALA A 17 -16.10 -4.78 9.56
C ALA A 17 -16.32 -3.76 10.67
N VAL A 18 -16.88 -4.19 11.81
CA VAL A 18 -16.94 -3.37 13.03
C VAL A 18 -15.86 -3.88 13.98
N VAL A 19 -14.99 -2.98 14.40
CA VAL A 19 -13.91 -3.25 15.34
C VAL A 19 -14.16 -2.48 16.63
N GLU A 20 -14.14 -3.17 17.76
CA GLU A 20 -14.25 -2.55 19.07
C GLU A 20 -12.91 -1.91 19.47
N VAL A 21 -12.95 -0.61 19.74
CA VAL A 21 -11.78 0.14 20.22
C VAL A 21 -12.21 0.93 21.45
N ALA A 22 -11.68 0.57 22.61
CA ALA A 22 -11.99 1.23 23.89
C ALA A 22 -13.50 1.35 24.20
N GLY A 23 -14.26 0.30 23.89
CA GLY A 23 -15.73 0.26 24.10
C GLY A 23 -16.56 0.87 22.96
N PHE A 24 -15.94 1.40 21.93
CA PHE A 24 -16.63 1.91 20.74
C PHE A 24 -16.58 0.91 19.59
N GLY A 25 -17.73 0.60 18.98
CA GLY A 25 -17.78 -0.15 17.73
C GLY A 25 -17.52 0.78 16.55
N ILE A 26 -16.35 0.68 15.93
CA ILE A 26 -15.96 1.51 14.78
C ILE A 26 -16.18 0.72 13.50
N GLU A 27 -17.02 1.22 12.60
CA GLU A 27 -17.16 0.65 11.26
C GLU A 27 -15.97 1.04 10.39
N VAL A 28 -15.31 0.02 9.83
CA VAL A 28 -14.15 0.16 8.96
C VAL A 28 -14.45 -0.45 7.61
N ARG A 29 -14.39 0.34 6.56
CA ARG A 29 -14.53 -0.14 5.19
C ARG A 29 -13.26 -0.84 4.72
N MET A 30 -13.41 -2.03 4.13
CA MET A 30 -12.29 -2.87 3.71
C MET A 30 -12.52 -3.41 2.30
N SER A 31 -11.44 -3.65 1.58
CA SER A 31 -11.48 -4.34 0.27
C SER A 31 -11.80 -5.82 0.41
N ALA A 32 -11.33 -6.47 1.49
CA ALA A 32 -11.49 -7.88 1.79
C ALA A 32 -11.80 -8.10 3.29
N PRO A 33 -13.01 -7.70 3.79
CA PRO A 33 -13.34 -7.85 5.20
C PRO A 33 -13.42 -9.32 5.64
N GLU A 34 -13.66 -10.25 4.71
CA GLU A 34 -13.68 -11.70 4.90
C GLU A 34 -12.33 -12.28 5.35
N THR A 35 -11.24 -11.54 5.27
CA THR A 35 -9.94 -11.94 5.83
C THR A 35 -9.90 -11.87 7.35
N LEU A 36 -10.84 -11.15 7.96
CA LEU A 36 -11.00 -11.07 9.40
C LEU A 36 -11.88 -12.19 9.92
N SER A 37 -11.80 -12.46 11.24
CA SER A 37 -12.69 -13.41 11.92
C SER A 37 -13.38 -12.71 13.09
N VAL A 38 -14.70 -12.90 13.23
CA VAL A 38 -15.47 -12.36 14.35
C VAL A 38 -14.91 -12.90 15.67
N GLY A 39 -14.72 -12.02 16.63
CA GLY A 39 -14.16 -12.36 17.95
C GLY A 39 -12.63 -12.32 18.02
N SER A 40 -11.91 -12.27 16.89
CA SER A 40 -10.45 -12.13 16.88
C SER A 40 -10.00 -10.68 17.06
N GLU A 41 -8.76 -10.50 17.51
CA GLU A 41 -8.08 -9.20 17.48
C GLU A 41 -7.66 -8.85 16.05
N ALA A 42 -7.91 -7.61 15.67
CA ALA A 42 -7.44 -7.05 14.41
C ALA A 42 -6.62 -5.78 14.66
N CYS A 43 -5.56 -5.62 13.88
CA CYS A 43 -4.76 -4.40 13.81
C CYS A 43 -4.79 -3.92 12.36
N LEU A 44 -5.41 -2.77 12.13
CA LEU A 44 -5.62 -2.25 10.78
C LEU A 44 -4.93 -0.89 10.64
N ALA A 45 -4.14 -0.75 9.58
CA ALA A 45 -3.72 0.55 9.09
C ALA A 45 -4.95 1.27 8.52
N THR A 46 -5.12 2.58 8.78
CA THR A 46 -6.36 3.26 8.44
C THR A 46 -6.15 4.57 7.69
N HIS A 47 -7.14 4.90 6.86
CA HIS A 47 -7.29 6.19 6.21
C HIS A 47 -8.69 6.75 6.55
N LEU A 48 -8.72 7.96 7.11
CA LEU A 48 -9.97 8.67 7.43
C LEU A 48 -10.33 9.61 6.27
N ALA A 49 -11.41 9.32 5.59
CA ALA A 49 -11.99 10.17 4.57
C ALA A 49 -13.08 11.09 5.17
N ILE A 50 -12.92 12.38 4.98
CA ILE A 50 -13.89 13.41 5.40
C ILE A 50 -14.76 13.74 4.19
N LYS A 51 -16.08 13.59 4.34
CA LYS A 51 -17.08 13.89 3.31
C LYS A 51 -18.05 14.94 3.82
N GLN A 52 -18.87 15.47 2.92
CA GLN A 52 -19.91 16.44 3.30
C GLN A 52 -20.95 15.84 4.24
N ASP A 53 -21.24 14.55 4.10
CA ASP A 53 -22.26 13.80 4.82
C ASP A 53 -21.70 12.96 5.99
N GLY A 54 -20.40 13.07 6.30
CA GLY A 54 -19.81 12.37 7.43
C GLY A 54 -18.38 11.91 7.25
N LEU A 55 -17.98 10.98 8.11
CA LEU A 55 -16.65 10.39 8.15
C LEU A 55 -16.72 8.94 7.71
N GLU A 56 -15.79 8.51 6.86
CA GLU A 56 -15.61 7.10 6.53
C GLU A 56 -14.18 6.67 6.88
N LEU A 57 -14.04 5.58 7.63
CA LEU A 57 -12.75 4.99 7.95
C LEU A 57 -12.50 3.80 7.03
N TYR A 58 -11.41 3.83 6.31
CA TYR A 58 -10.92 2.75 5.44
C TYR A 58 -9.80 2.01 6.15
N GLY A 59 -9.87 0.67 6.17
CA GLY A 59 -8.91 -0.18 6.86
C GLY A 59 -8.22 -1.17 5.94
N PHE A 60 -6.96 -1.41 6.26
CA PHE A 60 -6.05 -2.27 5.50
C PHE A 60 -5.26 -3.14 6.48
N PRO A 61 -5.07 -4.44 6.16
CA PRO A 61 -4.22 -5.31 6.96
C PRO A 61 -2.77 -4.79 7.03
N GLU A 62 -2.27 -4.24 5.92
CA GLU A 62 -0.90 -3.75 5.79
C GLU A 62 -0.82 -2.23 5.58
N VAL A 63 0.25 -1.64 6.09
CA VAL A 63 0.56 -0.22 5.89
C VAL A 63 0.78 0.10 4.41
N ALA A 64 1.44 -0.80 3.69
CA ALA A 64 1.71 -0.64 2.27
C ALA A 64 0.43 -0.55 1.41
N ASP A 65 -0.61 -1.31 1.75
CA ASP A 65 -1.90 -1.25 1.06
C ASP A 65 -2.62 0.07 1.31
N ARG A 66 -2.55 0.60 2.55
CA ARG A 66 -3.06 1.93 2.89
C ARG A 66 -2.31 3.01 2.10
N ASP A 67 -1.00 2.94 2.03
CA ASP A 67 -0.18 3.94 1.36
C ASP A 67 -0.41 3.91 -0.16
N PHE A 68 -0.62 2.72 -0.72
CA PHE A 68 -1.02 2.58 -2.11
C PHE A 68 -2.45 3.09 -2.37
N PHE A 69 -3.39 2.85 -1.45
CA PHE A 69 -4.73 3.45 -1.50
C PHE A 69 -4.64 4.97 -1.51
N GLU A 70 -3.85 5.57 -0.61
CA GLU A 70 -3.62 7.01 -0.56
C GLU A 70 -2.97 7.54 -1.86
N LEU A 71 -2.08 6.75 -2.46
CA LEU A 71 -1.49 7.07 -3.76
C LEU A 71 -2.54 7.09 -4.87
N ILE A 72 -3.44 6.11 -4.92
CA ILE A 72 -4.56 6.07 -5.88
C ILE A 72 -5.48 7.30 -5.71
N LEU A 73 -5.70 7.76 -4.48
CA LEU A 73 -6.51 8.96 -4.23
C LEU A 73 -5.90 10.26 -4.79
N THR A 74 -4.60 10.28 -5.10
CA THR A 74 -3.98 11.45 -5.76
C THR A 74 -4.40 11.59 -7.23
N VAL A 75 -4.97 10.53 -7.82
CA VAL A 75 -5.41 10.55 -9.22
C VAL A 75 -6.70 11.35 -9.36
N SER A 76 -6.68 12.34 -10.24
CA SER A 76 -7.83 13.23 -10.46
C SER A 76 -9.09 12.47 -10.87
N GLY A 77 -10.17 12.62 -10.09
CA GLY A 77 -11.46 11.97 -10.29
C GLY A 77 -11.56 10.56 -9.71
N VAL A 78 -10.56 10.11 -8.96
CA VAL A 78 -10.60 8.86 -8.20
C VAL A 78 -10.86 9.16 -6.73
N GLY A 79 -12.03 8.75 -6.25
CA GLY A 79 -12.40 8.88 -4.83
C GLY A 79 -12.18 7.59 -4.05
N PRO A 80 -12.37 7.64 -2.70
CA PRO A 80 -12.13 6.50 -1.82
C PRO A 80 -12.88 5.22 -2.19
N LYS A 81 -14.14 5.33 -2.64
CA LYS A 81 -14.92 4.17 -3.09
C LYS A 81 -14.31 3.51 -4.33
N THR A 82 -13.82 4.32 -5.28
CA THR A 82 -13.18 3.80 -6.49
C THR A 82 -11.85 3.15 -6.15
N ALA A 83 -11.03 3.79 -5.31
CA ALA A 83 -9.74 3.25 -4.86
C ALA A 83 -9.92 1.93 -4.11
N GLN A 84 -10.92 1.83 -3.23
CA GLN A 84 -11.25 0.58 -2.54
C GLN A 84 -11.69 -0.53 -3.52
N ASN A 85 -12.50 -0.20 -4.51
CA ASN A 85 -12.92 -1.18 -5.53
C ASN A 85 -11.75 -1.67 -6.39
N VAL A 86 -10.77 -0.82 -6.68
CA VAL A 86 -9.53 -1.21 -7.37
C VAL A 86 -8.78 -2.28 -6.55
N LEU A 87 -8.54 -2.02 -5.26
CA LEU A 87 -7.88 -2.97 -4.35
C LEU A 87 -8.71 -4.24 -4.08
N ARG A 88 -10.03 -4.18 -4.23
CA ARG A 88 -10.89 -5.37 -4.12
C ARG A 88 -10.78 -6.28 -5.34
N ARG A 89 -10.45 -5.74 -6.51
CA ARG A 89 -10.38 -6.48 -7.78
C ARG A 89 -9.04 -7.13 -8.04
N ALA A 90 -7.97 -6.56 -7.50
CA ALA A 90 -6.63 -7.08 -7.67
C ALA A 90 -5.74 -6.71 -6.47
N PRO A 91 -4.79 -7.57 -6.09
CA PRO A 91 -3.84 -7.26 -5.04
C PRO A 91 -2.89 -6.13 -5.47
N ARG A 92 -2.37 -5.40 -4.48
CA ARG A 92 -1.50 -4.23 -4.67
C ARG A 92 -0.35 -4.51 -5.64
N GLU A 93 0.37 -5.61 -5.46
CA GLU A 93 1.54 -5.97 -6.27
C GLU A 93 1.20 -6.11 -7.77
N ALA A 94 0.03 -6.71 -8.07
CA ALA A 94 -0.44 -6.84 -9.43
C ALA A 94 -0.83 -5.50 -10.05
N LEU A 95 -1.42 -4.60 -9.23
CA LEU A 95 -1.77 -3.24 -9.65
C LEU A 95 -0.51 -2.41 -9.89
N GLU A 96 0.46 -2.44 -8.99
CA GLU A 96 1.76 -1.78 -9.13
C GLU A 96 2.49 -2.26 -10.40
N GLY A 97 2.53 -3.57 -10.61
CA GLY A 97 3.12 -4.16 -11.81
C GLY A 97 2.42 -3.72 -13.10
N ALA A 98 1.09 -3.67 -13.11
CA ALA A 98 0.31 -3.21 -14.27
C ALA A 98 0.50 -1.71 -14.54
N ILE A 99 0.55 -0.89 -13.48
CA ILE A 99 0.79 0.54 -13.60
C ILE A 99 2.21 0.82 -14.11
N GLY A 100 3.22 0.17 -13.54
CA GLY A 100 4.61 0.31 -13.96
C GLY A 100 4.85 -0.10 -15.42
N LYS A 101 4.15 -1.16 -15.88
CA LYS A 101 4.16 -1.62 -17.29
C LYS A 101 3.22 -0.83 -18.20
N ARG A 102 2.47 0.13 -17.67
CA ARG A 102 1.44 0.91 -18.39
C ARG A 102 0.38 0.03 -19.06
N ASP A 103 -0.03 -1.05 -18.40
CA ASP A 103 -1.01 -2.01 -18.92
C ASP A 103 -2.46 -1.51 -18.77
N LEU A 104 -2.91 -0.75 -19.76
CA LEU A 104 -4.28 -0.24 -19.86
C LEU A 104 -5.33 -1.37 -19.89
N ASN A 105 -4.99 -2.50 -20.54
CA ASN A 105 -5.92 -3.62 -20.66
C ASN A 105 -6.19 -4.27 -19.30
N TYR A 106 -5.18 -4.45 -18.47
CA TYR A 106 -5.34 -4.98 -17.13
C TYR A 106 -6.26 -4.08 -16.30
N LEU A 107 -6.00 -2.78 -16.26
CA LEU A 107 -6.79 -1.83 -15.48
C LEU A 107 -8.25 -1.72 -15.96
N THR A 108 -8.51 -1.85 -17.25
CA THR A 108 -9.87 -1.75 -17.78
C THR A 108 -10.63 -3.06 -17.72
N LYS A 109 -10.01 -4.19 -18.11
CA LYS A 109 -10.71 -5.48 -18.24
C LYS A 109 -10.72 -6.30 -16.96
N VAL A 110 -9.62 -6.29 -16.19
CA VAL A 110 -9.50 -7.08 -14.94
C VAL A 110 -10.00 -6.27 -13.76
N VAL A 111 -9.49 -5.04 -13.61
CA VAL A 111 -9.87 -4.16 -12.49
C VAL A 111 -11.23 -3.50 -12.72
N GLY A 112 -11.64 -3.34 -13.99
CA GLY A 112 -12.94 -2.77 -14.34
C GLY A 112 -13.00 -1.25 -14.23
N LEU A 113 -11.86 -0.57 -14.33
CA LEU A 113 -11.82 0.89 -14.40
C LEU A 113 -12.32 1.36 -15.76
N GLY A 114 -13.05 2.48 -15.77
CA GLY A 114 -13.36 3.18 -17.00
C GLY A 114 -12.07 3.65 -17.72
N LYS A 115 -12.06 3.61 -19.06
CA LYS A 115 -10.88 3.93 -19.87
C LYS A 115 -10.19 5.24 -19.46
N LYS A 116 -10.96 6.32 -19.27
CA LYS A 116 -10.42 7.62 -18.85
C LYS A 116 -9.73 7.59 -17.49
N SER A 117 -10.31 6.86 -16.51
CA SER A 117 -9.72 6.73 -15.17
C SER A 117 -8.47 5.86 -15.19
N ALA A 118 -8.46 4.79 -15.98
CA ALA A 118 -7.30 3.93 -16.17
C ALA A 118 -6.14 4.67 -16.85
N GLU A 119 -6.41 5.43 -17.92
CA GLU A 119 -5.41 6.27 -18.60
C GLU A 119 -4.80 7.31 -17.65
N LYS A 120 -5.64 8.02 -16.86
CA LYS A 120 -5.15 8.96 -15.85
C LYS A 120 -4.28 8.27 -14.79
N MET A 121 -4.73 7.13 -14.28
CA MET A 121 -3.98 6.36 -13.30
C MET A 121 -2.60 5.97 -13.83
N LEU A 122 -2.50 5.51 -15.09
CA LEU A 122 -1.23 5.18 -15.71
C LEU A 122 -0.31 6.40 -15.86
N VAL A 123 -0.86 7.55 -16.27
CA VAL A 123 -0.07 8.78 -16.46
C VAL A 123 0.42 9.34 -15.12
N GLU A 124 -0.46 9.38 -14.11
CA GLU A 124 -0.17 10.06 -12.85
C GLU A 124 0.60 9.18 -11.86
N LEU A 125 0.54 7.83 -11.99
CA LEU A 125 1.14 6.91 -11.03
C LEU A 125 2.33 6.10 -11.57
N ALA A 126 2.52 5.94 -12.88
CA ALA A 126 3.57 5.07 -13.41
C ALA A 126 4.96 5.39 -12.83
N ASP A 127 5.30 6.68 -12.76
CA ASP A 127 6.60 7.11 -12.24
C ASP A 127 6.69 7.04 -10.70
N LYS A 128 5.54 7.10 -10.01
CA LYS A 128 5.47 7.06 -8.55
C LYS A 128 5.49 5.63 -7.98
N VAL A 129 4.93 4.67 -8.71
CA VAL A 129 4.90 3.26 -8.31
C VAL A 129 6.28 2.63 -8.45
N GLY A 130 7.02 2.96 -9.52
CA GLY A 130 8.40 2.48 -9.71
C GLY A 130 9.39 3.00 -8.67
N SER A 131 9.25 4.26 -8.24
CA SER A 131 10.13 4.88 -7.26
C SER A 131 9.88 4.41 -5.82
N ARG A 132 8.61 4.18 -5.42
CA ARG A 132 8.29 3.81 -4.04
C ARG A 132 8.80 2.42 -3.63
N SER A 133 8.76 1.44 -4.53
CA SER A 133 9.29 0.10 -4.24
C SER A 133 10.83 0.08 -4.11
N HIS A 134 11.52 1.09 -4.65
CA HIS A 134 12.97 1.23 -4.52
C HIS A 134 13.36 2.13 -3.34
N ASP A 135 12.69 3.30 -3.18
CA ASP A 135 13.05 4.27 -2.14
C ASP A 135 12.77 3.75 -0.71
N ASP A 136 11.64 3.05 -0.49
CA ASP A 136 11.34 2.48 0.83
C ASP A 136 12.28 1.31 1.17
N ALA A 137 12.54 0.42 0.21
CA ALA A 137 13.49 -0.68 0.40
C ALA A 137 14.92 -0.17 0.55
N ASP A 138 15.30 0.87 -0.18
CA ASP A 138 16.63 1.49 -0.10
C ASP A 138 16.82 2.27 1.20
N GLY A 139 15.78 2.93 1.71
CA GLY A 139 15.79 3.57 3.02
C GLY A 139 16.01 2.55 4.14
N GLU A 140 15.27 1.44 4.14
CA GLU A 140 15.43 0.37 5.14
C GLU A 140 16.78 -0.36 5.02
N VAL A 141 17.30 -0.56 3.80
CA VAL A 141 18.64 -1.12 3.56
C VAL A 141 19.70 -0.16 4.06
N PHE A 142 19.55 1.14 3.82
CA PHE A 142 20.45 2.18 4.33
C PHE A 142 20.56 2.16 5.85
N ASP A 143 19.40 2.21 6.54
CA ASP A 143 19.36 2.19 8.00
C ASP A 143 19.96 0.90 8.56
N THR A 144 19.74 -0.23 7.90
CA THR A 144 20.32 -1.52 8.30
C THR A 144 21.84 -1.53 8.11
N LEU A 145 22.38 -1.00 7.00
CA LEU A 145 23.82 -0.90 6.77
C LEU A 145 24.49 0.00 7.79
N VAL A 146 23.88 1.16 8.11
CA VAL A 146 24.39 2.06 9.14
C VAL A 146 24.37 1.39 10.52
N ALA A 147 23.33 0.64 10.86
CA ALA A 147 23.24 -0.14 12.10
C ALA A 147 24.31 -1.25 12.17
N LEU A 148 24.74 -1.79 11.02
CA LEU A 148 25.82 -2.77 10.91
C LEU A 148 27.23 -2.13 10.96
N GLY A 149 27.31 -0.79 11.08
CA GLY A 149 28.58 -0.07 11.25
C GLY A 149 29.18 0.52 9.97
N TYR A 150 28.45 0.48 8.85
CA TYR A 150 28.86 1.20 7.63
C TYR A 150 28.69 2.70 7.84
N THR A 151 29.59 3.49 7.29
CA THR A 151 29.38 4.93 7.24
C THR A 151 28.25 5.27 6.27
N GLU A 152 27.56 6.40 6.45
CA GLU A 152 26.50 6.84 5.53
C GLU A 152 26.95 6.89 4.07
N ARG A 153 28.24 7.25 3.83
CA ARG A 153 28.81 7.31 2.48
C ARG A 153 28.97 5.92 1.86
N GLU A 154 29.41 4.94 2.66
CA GLU A 154 29.53 3.55 2.21
C GLU A 154 28.15 2.92 1.98
N ALA A 155 27.20 3.16 2.87
CA ALA A 155 25.82 2.69 2.72
C ALA A 155 25.18 3.23 1.42
N ARG A 156 25.31 4.52 1.13
CA ARG A 156 24.81 5.12 -0.13
C ARG A 156 25.47 4.52 -1.36
N LYS A 157 26.78 4.29 -1.31
CA LYS A 157 27.53 3.67 -2.43
C LYS A 157 27.12 2.21 -2.64
N ALA A 158 26.91 1.46 -1.57
CA ALA A 158 26.45 0.07 -1.63
C ALA A 158 25.07 -0.03 -2.27
N ILE A 159 24.14 0.87 -1.92
CA ILE A 159 22.79 0.91 -2.49
C ILE A 159 22.80 1.24 -3.99
N GLN A 160 23.63 2.18 -4.42
CA GLN A 160 23.76 2.54 -5.85
C GLN A 160 24.26 1.38 -6.72
N ASN A 161 24.96 0.41 -6.14
CA ASN A 161 25.49 -0.75 -6.84
C ASN A 161 24.54 -1.96 -6.81
N ILE A 162 23.34 -1.86 -6.21
CA ILE A 162 22.35 -2.93 -6.20
C ILE A 162 21.75 -3.08 -7.60
N PRO A 163 21.73 -4.28 -8.18
CA PRO A 163 21.09 -4.53 -9.47
C PRO A 163 19.58 -4.20 -9.41
N GLU A 164 19.04 -3.60 -10.47
CA GLU A 164 17.60 -3.30 -10.59
C GLU A 164 16.71 -4.56 -10.51
N SER A 165 17.26 -5.73 -10.78
CA SER A 165 16.58 -7.03 -10.65
C SER A 165 16.41 -7.48 -9.21
N ALA A 166 17.10 -6.88 -8.24
CA ALA A 166 16.99 -7.21 -6.83
C ALA A 166 15.74 -6.53 -6.24
N GLN A 167 14.68 -7.30 -6.06
CA GLN A 167 13.42 -6.82 -5.48
C GLN A 167 13.24 -7.34 -4.05
N GLY A 168 12.74 -6.46 -3.17
CA GLY A 168 12.51 -6.75 -1.76
C GLY A 168 13.75 -6.51 -0.87
N LYS A 169 13.48 -6.11 0.37
CA LYS A 169 14.48 -5.68 1.37
C LYS A 169 15.62 -6.69 1.53
N ASP A 170 15.30 -7.97 1.76
CA ASP A 170 16.30 -8.99 2.07
C ASP A 170 17.24 -9.27 0.89
N VAL A 171 16.69 -9.26 -0.34
CA VAL A 171 17.49 -9.48 -1.56
C VAL A 171 18.38 -8.28 -1.81
N ARG A 172 17.86 -7.06 -1.63
CA ARG A 172 18.62 -5.81 -1.79
C ARG A 172 19.69 -5.67 -0.72
N LEU A 173 19.40 -6.02 0.54
CA LEU A 173 20.39 -6.01 1.61
C LEU A 173 21.53 -6.99 1.33
N LYS A 174 21.22 -8.22 0.90
CA LYS A 174 22.25 -9.19 0.49
C LYS A 174 23.10 -8.67 -0.66
N ALA A 175 22.50 -8.07 -1.67
CA ALA A 175 23.22 -7.49 -2.80
C ALA A 175 24.14 -6.34 -2.37
N ALA A 176 23.66 -5.44 -1.49
CA ALA A 176 24.45 -4.34 -0.94
C ALA A 176 25.65 -4.83 -0.13
N LEU A 177 25.47 -5.84 0.73
CA LEU A 177 26.54 -6.44 1.52
C LEU A 177 27.57 -7.16 0.63
N SER A 178 27.14 -7.77 -0.47
CA SER A 178 28.05 -8.44 -1.42
C SER A 178 28.86 -7.46 -2.28
N ALA A 179 28.37 -6.26 -2.50
CA ALA A 179 29.03 -5.21 -3.29
C ALA A 179 30.04 -4.37 -2.45
N GLY A 180 30.03 -4.53 -1.13
CA GLY A 180 30.90 -3.80 -0.19
C GLY A 180 32.16 -4.55 0.25
N ASN A 181 32.40 -5.74 -0.33
CA ASN A 181 33.63 -6.53 -0.05
C ASN A 181 34.63 -6.43 -1.20
#